data_f183d5119dfe14315b2fe5b3021bde70
#
_entry.id   f183d5119dfe14315b2fe5b3021bde70
#
_cell.length_a   1.000
_cell.length_b   1.000
_cell.length_c   1.000
_cell.angle_alpha   90.00
_cell.angle_beta   90.00
_cell.angle_gamma   90.00
#
_symmetry.space_group_name_H-M   'P 1'
#
loop_
_entity.id
_entity.type
_entity.pdbx_description
1 polymer ?
#
loop_
_entity_poly.entity_id
_entity_poly.type
_entity_poly.pdbx_seq_one_letter_code
_entity_poly.pdbx_strand_id
1 'polypeptide(L)'
;MQELIYYKDQYKTEVEAKVVKVEGNKIFLDRTIFIPQTNTEPGDFGKIQDVKIAGSKKERNEIWHIIPGYNPFKVGDKVKLTLDWKYRFNAMKLHSVLHLLAGVFDSKFKERAVAGVVKPKNAYLVFKHEVPDEIINQAIEQANSDIKSGAEIKTHWDEKKKGFRWCAVKDYPPIPCGGLHVKNAKEIGEIVLVNREAEKITIAIK
;
A
#
# COMPACT_ATOMS: atom_id res chain seq x y z
N MET A 1 -15.95 16.52 5.95
CA MET A 1 -15.29 15.19 5.87
C MET A 1 -13.96 15.38 5.14
N GLN A 2 -12.86 14.76 5.60
CA GLN A 2 -11.55 14.86 4.96
C GLN A 2 -11.56 14.17 3.59
N GLU A 3 -11.04 14.84 2.58
CA GLU A 3 -10.92 14.26 1.23
C GLU A 3 -9.63 13.41 1.13
N LEU A 4 -9.78 12.11 0.83
CA LEU A 4 -8.68 11.17 0.69
C LEU A 4 -8.25 11.10 -0.78
N ILE A 5 -7.32 11.98 -1.17
CA ILE A 5 -6.85 12.13 -2.55
C ILE A 5 -6.16 10.86 -3.06
N TYR A 6 -5.41 10.16 -2.20
CA TYR A 6 -4.73 8.92 -2.57
C TYR A 6 -5.66 7.80 -3.06
N TYR A 7 -6.96 7.84 -2.76
CA TYR A 7 -7.93 6.90 -3.35
C TYR A 7 -8.48 7.36 -4.70
N LYS A 8 -8.43 8.67 -4.99
CA LYS A 8 -8.85 9.22 -6.28
C LYS A 8 -7.73 9.12 -7.31
N ASP A 9 -6.52 9.44 -6.89
CA ASP A 9 -5.30 9.36 -7.69
C ASP A 9 -4.11 8.92 -6.82
N GLN A 10 -3.75 7.64 -6.94
CA GLN A 10 -2.65 7.03 -6.19
C GLN A 10 -1.26 7.56 -6.60
N TYR A 11 -1.17 8.15 -7.80
CA TYR A 11 0.05 8.71 -8.39
C TYR A 11 0.21 10.21 -8.12
N LYS A 12 -0.76 10.85 -7.49
CA LYS A 12 -0.68 12.25 -7.11
C LYS A 12 0.39 12.46 -6.05
N THR A 13 1.40 13.28 -6.39
CA THR A 13 2.57 13.53 -5.53
C THR A 13 2.51 14.84 -4.76
N GLU A 14 1.65 15.76 -5.19
CA GLU A 14 1.50 17.08 -4.59
C GLU A 14 0.03 17.50 -4.54
N VAL A 15 -0.35 18.21 -3.49
CA VAL A 15 -1.67 18.84 -3.36
C VAL A 15 -1.61 20.02 -2.39
N GLU A 16 -2.40 21.05 -2.63
CA GLU A 16 -2.69 22.09 -1.66
C GLU A 16 -3.81 21.64 -0.73
N ALA A 17 -3.66 21.91 0.56
CA ALA A 17 -4.62 21.59 1.60
C ALA A 17 -4.74 22.74 2.59
N LYS A 18 -5.80 22.70 3.43
CA LYS A 18 -6.00 23.66 4.52
C LYS A 18 -5.92 22.95 5.86
N VAL A 19 -5.22 23.54 6.81
CA VAL A 19 -5.19 23.09 8.21
C VAL A 19 -6.54 23.36 8.86
N VAL A 20 -7.20 22.31 9.31
CA VAL A 20 -8.55 22.37 9.92
C VAL A 20 -8.48 22.26 11.44
N LYS A 21 -7.56 21.41 11.96
CA LYS A 21 -7.34 21.24 13.41
C LYS A 21 -5.85 21.14 13.70
N VAL A 22 -5.46 21.56 14.88
CA VAL A 22 -4.10 21.43 15.44
C VAL A 22 -4.23 20.92 16.88
N GLU A 23 -3.55 19.82 17.20
CA GLU A 23 -3.49 19.22 18.52
C GLU A 23 -2.04 18.86 18.86
N GLY A 24 -1.36 19.73 19.62
CA GLY A 24 0.05 19.55 19.92
C GLY A 24 0.89 19.43 18.65
N ASN A 25 1.56 18.30 18.48
CA ASN A 25 2.38 18.00 17.30
C ASN A 25 1.61 17.31 16.16
N LYS A 26 0.27 17.28 16.21
CA LYS A 26 -0.58 16.71 15.17
C LYS A 26 -1.38 17.77 14.45
N ILE A 27 -1.54 17.64 13.13
CA ILE A 27 -2.44 18.47 12.35
C ILE A 27 -3.42 17.61 11.55
N PHE A 28 -4.65 18.11 11.43
CA PHE A 28 -5.69 17.54 10.59
C PHE A 28 -5.99 18.49 9.44
N LEU A 29 -6.01 17.96 8.23
CA LEU A 29 -6.17 18.72 6.99
C LEU A 29 -7.55 18.44 6.36
N ASP A 30 -8.06 19.39 5.56
CA ASP A 30 -9.29 19.21 4.79
C ASP A 30 -9.17 18.08 3.75
N ARG A 31 -7.95 17.85 3.24
CA ARG A 31 -7.61 16.77 2.29
C ARG A 31 -6.19 16.27 2.51
N THR A 32 -5.91 15.04 2.05
CA THR A 32 -4.57 14.46 2.16
C THR A 32 -4.23 13.51 1.01
N ILE A 33 -2.94 13.52 0.61
CA ILE A 33 -2.34 12.52 -0.28
C ILE A 33 -1.62 11.40 0.50
N PHE A 34 -1.43 11.56 1.81
CA PHE A 34 -0.70 10.60 2.63
C PHE A 34 -1.60 9.47 3.11
N ILE A 35 -1.30 8.22 2.74
CA ILE A 35 -1.96 7.05 3.33
C ILE A 35 -1.39 6.81 4.73
N PRO A 36 -2.24 6.58 5.74
CA PRO A 36 -1.77 6.30 7.10
C PRO A 36 -1.18 4.89 7.21
N GLN A 37 -0.24 4.74 8.14
CA GLN A 37 0.31 3.44 8.50
C GLN A 37 -0.77 2.52 9.09
N THR A 38 -0.70 1.25 8.74
CA THR A 38 -1.49 0.16 9.31
C THR A 38 -0.58 -0.91 9.93
N ASN A 39 -1.15 -1.99 10.47
CA ASN A 39 -0.37 -3.13 10.97
C ASN A 39 0.33 -3.92 9.85
N THR A 40 -0.20 -3.86 8.63
CA THR A 40 0.26 -4.65 7.49
C THR A 40 0.95 -3.82 6.41
N GLU A 41 0.82 -2.50 6.45
CA GLU A 41 1.37 -1.62 5.44
C GLU A 41 2.06 -0.41 6.08
N PRO A 42 3.21 0.02 5.54
CA PRO A 42 3.83 1.27 5.95
C PRO A 42 2.95 2.45 5.49
N GLY A 43 2.88 3.49 6.31
CA GLY A 43 2.31 4.76 5.88
C GLY A 43 3.29 5.54 5.01
N ASP A 44 2.81 6.65 4.46
CA ASP A 44 3.64 7.51 3.64
C ASP A 44 4.55 8.43 4.44
N PHE A 45 5.60 8.85 3.76
CA PHE A 45 6.47 9.95 4.15
C PHE A 45 6.39 11.10 3.14
N GLY A 46 6.84 12.27 3.57
CA GLY A 46 6.89 13.46 2.74
C GLY A 46 6.99 14.72 3.57
N LYS A 47 6.51 15.83 3.00
CA LYS A 47 6.56 17.16 3.62
C LYS A 47 5.19 17.82 3.59
N ILE A 48 4.96 18.68 4.57
CA ILE A 48 3.92 19.69 4.59
C ILE A 48 4.65 21.04 4.61
N GLN A 49 4.55 21.81 3.53
CA GLN A 49 5.49 22.89 3.19
C GLN A 49 6.93 22.34 3.23
N ASP A 50 7.81 22.93 4.03
CA ASP A 50 9.20 22.50 4.18
C ASP A 50 9.41 21.53 5.36
N VAL A 51 8.37 21.25 6.13
CA VAL A 51 8.44 20.40 7.32
C VAL A 51 8.21 18.92 6.95
N LYS A 52 9.22 18.06 7.17
CA LYS A 52 9.06 16.61 7.03
C LYS A 52 8.08 16.09 8.06
N ILE A 53 7.12 15.27 7.66
CA ILE A 53 6.24 14.58 8.59
C ILE A 53 6.91 13.31 9.13
N ALA A 54 6.63 12.98 10.38
CA ALA A 54 7.04 11.70 10.98
C ALA A 54 6.15 10.52 10.53
N GLY A 55 5.04 10.83 9.87
CA GLY A 55 4.05 9.90 9.35
C GLY A 55 2.63 10.41 9.54
N SER A 56 1.68 9.55 9.24
CA SER A 56 0.26 9.84 9.50
C SER A 56 -0.43 8.65 10.16
N LYS A 57 -1.43 8.94 11.00
CA LYS A 57 -2.22 7.95 11.73
C LYS A 57 -3.71 8.19 11.53
N LYS A 58 -4.46 7.10 11.42
CA LYS A 58 -5.92 7.15 11.43
C LYS A 58 -6.41 7.05 12.87
N GLU A 59 -7.04 8.13 13.36
CA GLU A 59 -7.72 8.17 14.63
C GLU A 59 -9.24 8.33 14.38
N ARG A 60 -10.05 7.34 14.71
CA ARG A 60 -11.46 7.25 14.32
C ARG A 60 -11.60 7.27 12.78
N ASN A 61 -12.16 8.34 12.20
CA ASN A 61 -12.33 8.53 10.76
C ASN A 61 -11.51 9.70 10.22
N GLU A 62 -10.53 10.18 10.97
CA GLU A 62 -9.66 11.30 10.64
C GLU A 62 -8.21 10.81 10.45
N ILE A 63 -7.52 11.34 9.45
CA ILE A 63 -6.10 11.08 9.25
C ILE A 63 -5.33 12.29 9.76
N TRP A 64 -4.57 12.07 10.82
CA TRP A 64 -3.72 13.04 11.47
C TRP A 64 -2.28 12.91 11.00
N HIS A 65 -1.64 14.05 10.72
CA HIS A 65 -0.25 14.13 10.28
C HIS A 65 0.62 14.53 11.48
N ILE A 66 1.69 13.77 11.70
CA ILE A 66 2.56 13.95 12.88
C ILE A 66 3.75 14.81 12.47
N ILE A 67 3.85 15.97 13.10
CA ILE A 67 4.95 16.94 12.91
C ILE A 67 6.02 16.63 13.96
N PRO A 68 7.26 16.30 13.57
CA PRO A 68 8.32 16.06 14.54
C PRO A 68 8.76 17.37 15.20
N GLY A 69 8.84 17.37 16.52
CA GLY A 69 9.28 18.54 17.29
C GLY A 69 8.26 19.67 17.32
N TYR A 70 8.72 20.91 17.08
CA TYR A 70 7.86 22.09 17.07
C TYR A 70 6.91 22.10 15.88
N ASN A 71 5.64 22.31 16.14
CA ASN A 71 4.59 22.43 15.11
C ASN A 71 4.37 23.92 14.76
N PRO A 72 4.79 24.37 13.55
CA PRO A 72 4.64 25.77 13.15
C PRO A 72 3.24 26.11 12.60
N PHE A 73 2.38 25.10 12.36
CA PHE A 73 1.12 25.30 11.66
C PHE A 73 -0.01 25.75 12.57
N LYS A 74 -0.92 26.56 12.02
CA LYS A 74 -2.12 27.09 12.68
C LYS A 74 -3.36 26.73 11.87
N VAL A 75 -4.51 26.65 12.55
CA VAL A 75 -5.80 26.49 11.89
C VAL A 75 -6.02 27.61 10.88
N GLY A 76 -6.39 27.24 9.66
CA GLY A 76 -6.60 28.17 8.56
C GLY A 76 -5.46 28.25 7.57
N ASP A 77 -4.24 27.82 7.93
CA ASP A 77 -3.09 27.84 7.03
C ASP A 77 -3.36 27.04 5.75
N LYS A 78 -2.98 27.62 4.61
CA LYS A 78 -2.88 26.91 3.34
C LYS A 78 -1.49 26.31 3.22
N VAL A 79 -1.42 25.01 2.97
CA VAL A 79 -0.18 24.25 2.96
C VAL A 79 -0.08 23.37 1.73
N LYS A 80 1.12 23.22 1.19
CA LYS A 80 1.43 22.29 0.12
C LYS A 80 1.91 20.98 0.74
N LEU A 81 1.29 19.87 0.33
CA LEU A 81 1.74 18.52 0.66
C LEU A 81 2.61 18.02 -0.48
N THR A 82 3.76 17.43 -0.15
CA THR A 82 4.66 16.82 -1.13
C THR A 82 5.03 15.41 -0.65
N LEU A 83 4.69 14.43 -1.44
CA LEU A 83 4.87 13.00 -1.13
C LEU A 83 6.31 12.56 -1.42
N ASP A 84 6.89 11.70 -0.59
CA ASP A 84 8.07 10.89 -0.98
C ASP A 84 7.61 9.81 -1.98
N TRP A 85 7.64 10.18 -3.27
CA TRP A 85 7.18 9.29 -4.33
C TRP A 85 7.95 7.99 -4.44
N LYS A 86 9.27 8.04 -4.25
CA LYS A 86 10.10 6.83 -4.32
C LYS A 86 9.68 5.80 -3.26
N TYR A 87 9.41 6.27 -2.06
CA TYR A 87 8.95 5.43 -0.96
C TYR A 87 7.55 4.86 -1.25
N ARG A 88 6.58 5.73 -1.60
CA ARG A 88 5.20 5.34 -1.93
C ARG A 88 5.17 4.33 -3.07
N PHE A 89 5.87 4.61 -4.15
CA PHE A 89 5.86 3.75 -5.34
C PHE A 89 6.42 2.36 -5.04
N ASN A 90 7.50 2.29 -4.24
CA ASN A 90 8.04 1.01 -3.79
C ASN A 90 7.02 0.23 -2.91
N ALA A 91 6.34 0.90 -2.00
CA ALA A 91 5.30 0.27 -1.18
C ALA A 91 4.13 -0.24 -2.04
N MET A 92 3.67 0.54 -3.03
CA MET A 92 2.65 0.13 -4.00
C MET A 92 3.07 -1.11 -4.80
N LYS A 93 4.32 -1.16 -5.27
CA LYS A 93 4.86 -2.32 -5.99
C LYS A 93 4.85 -3.58 -5.11
N LEU A 94 5.41 -3.49 -3.91
CA LEU A 94 5.47 -4.60 -2.97
C LEU A 94 4.07 -5.09 -2.56
N HIS A 95 3.12 -4.17 -2.37
CA HIS A 95 1.73 -4.52 -2.07
C HIS A 95 1.06 -5.24 -3.25
N SER A 96 1.29 -4.75 -4.46
CA SER A 96 0.75 -5.38 -5.67
C SER A 96 1.32 -6.78 -5.90
N VAL A 97 2.60 -7.01 -5.58
CA VAL A 97 3.20 -8.34 -5.60
C VAL A 97 2.48 -9.30 -4.65
N LEU A 98 2.14 -8.87 -3.44
CA LEU A 98 1.42 -9.74 -2.50
C LEU A 98 0.07 -10.18 -3.04
N HIS A 99 -0.68 -9.27 -3.67
CA HIS A 99 -1.96 -9.62 -4.29
C HIS A 99 -1.79 -10.55 -5.51
N LEU A 100 -0.80 -10.29 -6.34
CA LEU A 100 -0.48 -11.16 -7.48
C LEU A 100 -0.12 -12.56 -7.03
N LEU A 101 0.84 -12.69 -6.09
CA LEU A 101 1.26 -13.99 -5.56
C LEU A 101 0.13 -14.71 -4.83
N ALA A 102 -0.66 -14.03 -3.99
CA ALA A 102 -1.80 -14.63 -3.33
C ALA A 102 -2.82 -15.18 -4.34
N GLY A 103 -3.06 -14.43 -5.43
CA GLY A 103 -3.91 -14.89 -6.54
C GLY A 103 -3.35 -16.12 -7.25
N VAL A 104 -2.04 -16.16 -7.53
CA VAL A 104 -1.36 -17.31 -8.14
C VAL A 104 -1.44 -18.54 -7.24
N PHE A 105 -1.09 -18.40 -5.94
CA PHE A 105 -1.14 -19.50 -4.98
C PHE A 105 -2.55 -20.09 -4.85
N ASP A 106 -3.56 -19.25 -4.65
CA ASP A 106 -4.96 -19.69 -4.48
C ASP A 106 -5.49 -20.35 -5.77
N SER A 107 -5.28 -19.72 -6.93
CA SER A 107 -5.87 -20.18 -8.19
C SER A 107 -5.21 -21.43 -8.75
N LYS A 108 -3.87 -21.49 -8.74
CA LYS A 108 -3.12 -22.56 -9.39
C LYS A 108 -2.77 -23.73 -8.47
N PHE A 109 -2.47 -23.43 -7.21
CA PHE A 109 -1.96 -24.45 -6.27
C PHE A 109 -2.93 -24.76 -5.13
N LYS A 110 -4.04 -24.04 -5.02
CA LYS A 110 -5.01 -24.17 -3.91
C LYS A 110 -4.39 -23.84 -2.54
N GLU A 111 -3.29 -23.09 -2.56
CA GLU A 111 -2.61 -22.61 -1.36
C GLU A 111 -3.11 -21.20 -1.03
N ARG A 112 -3.76 -21.04 0.11
CA ARG A 112 -4.39 -19.79 0.48
C ARG A 112 -3.59 -19.03 1.53
N ALA A 113 -3.03 -17.90 1.16
CA ALA A 113 -2.42 -16.99 2.13
C ALA A 113 -3.48 -16.40 3.09
N VAL A 114 -3.16 -16.35 4.37
CA VAL A 114 -4.03 -15.81 5.43
C VAL A 114 -3.68 -14.38 5.81
N ALA A 115 -2.47 -13.94 5.49
CA ALA A 115 -2.03 -12.55 5.69
C ALA A 115 -0.95 -12.16 4.68
N GLY A 116 -0.86 -10.87 4.42
CA GLY A 116 0.23 -10.25 3.68
C GLY A 116 0.72 -9.00 4.40
N VAL A 117 2.04 -8.79 4.43
CA VAL A 117 2.64 -7.65 5.10
C VAL A 117 3.70 -7.01 4.21
N VAL A 118 3.61 -5.70 4.03
CA VAL A 118 4.58 -4.88 3.31
C VAL A 118 5.56 -4.27 4.31
N LYS A 119 6.84 -4.38 4.02
CA LYS A 119 7.96 -3.74 4.72
C LYS A 119 8.69 -2.79 3.77
N PRO A 120 9.56 -1.90 4.24
CA PRO A 120 10.24 -0.92 3.38
C PRO A 120 11.05 -1.51 2.21
N LYS A 121 11.60 -2.72 2.37
CA LYS A 121 12.48 -3.35 1.37
C LYS A 121 11.97 -4.68 0.82
N ASN A 122 10.97 -5.29 1.45
CA ASN A 122 10.44 -6.59 1.09
C ASN A 122 8.97 -6.70 1.50
N ALA A 123 8.34 -7.79 1.12
CA ALA A 123 6.99 -8.12 1.58
C ALA A 123 6.90 -9.63 1.83
N TYR A 124 5.94 -10.06 2.64
CA TYR A 124 5.75 -11.48 2.89
C TYR A 124 4.29 -11.89 2.94
N LEU A 125 4.03 -13.11 2.52
CA LEU A 125 2.77 -13.82 2.72
C LEU A 125 2.92 -14.81 3.88
N VAL A 126 1.81 -15.01 4.61
CA VAL A 126 1.69 -16.01 5.66
C VAL A 126 0.62 -17.02 5.25
N PHE A 127 0.90 -18.30 5.46
CA PHE A 127 0.01 -19.42 5.19
C PHE A 127 -0.39 -20.11 6.49
N LYS A 128 -1.35 -21.03 6.45
CA LYS A 128 -1.74 -21.83 7.63
C LYS A 128 -0.84 -23.04 7.88
N HIS A 129 -0.02 -23.39 6.90
CA HIS A 129 0.88 -24.53 6.90
C HIS A 129 2.08 -24.22 6.01
N GLU A 130 3.08 -25.05 6.10
CA GLU A 130 4.26 -24.97 5.26
C GLU A 130 3.92 -25.25 3.79
N VAL A 131 4.29 -24.35 2.89
CA VAL A 131 4.11 -24.51 1.44
C VAL A 131 5.37 -25.18 0.87
N PRO A 132 5.25 -26.26 0.06
CA PRO A 132 6.39 -26.90 -0.57
C PRO A 132 7.23 -25.96 -1.45
N ASP A 133 8.56 -26.13 -1.44
CA ASP A 133 9.49 -25.30 -2.21
C ASP A 133 9.20 -25.29 -3.70
N GLU A 134 8.79 -26.45 -4.26
CA GLU A 134 8.41 -26.57 -5.66
C GLU A 134 7.25 -25.66 -6.01
N ILE A 135 6.22 -25.60 -5.15
CA ILE A 135 5.05 -24.73 -5.32
C ILE A 135 5.47 -23.25 -5.20
N ILE A 136 6.34 -22.93 -4.25
CA ILE A 136 6.83 -21.54 -4.08
C ILE A 136 7.56 -21.09 -5.34
N ASN A 137 8.47 -21.89 -5.87
CA ASN A 137 9.24 -21.56 -7.08
C ASN A 137 8.33 -21.40 -8.30
N GLN A 138 7.41 -22.34 -8.53
CA GLN A 138 6.44 -22.25 -9.63
C GLN A 138 5.52 -21.03 -9.49
N ALA A 139 5.11 -20.66 -8.27
CA ALA A 139 4.30 -19.47 -8.04
C ALA A 139 5.06 -18.18 -8.36
N ILE A 140 6.35 -18.09 -8.00
CA ILE A 140 7.21 -16.94 -8.32
C ILE A 140 7.46 -16.85 -9.83
N GLU A 141 7.73 -17.96 -10.50
CA GLU A 141 7.87 -18.00 -11.96
C GLU A 141 6.61 -17.53 -12.68
N GLN A 142 5.45 -18.02 -12.24
CA GLN A 142 4.16 -17.59 -12.80
C GLN A 142 3.92 -16.10 -12.55
N ALA A 143 4.19 -15.61 -11.36
CA ALA A 143 4.01 -14.18 -11.04
C ALA A 143 4.97 -13.32 -11.89
N ASN A 144 6.22 -13.73 -12.08
CA ASN A 144 7.14 -13.04 -12.98
C ASN A 144 6.69 -13.07 -14.45
N SER A 145 6.07 -14.16 -14.90
CA SER A 145 5.45 -14.24 -16.23
C SER A 145 4.29 -13.25 -16.37
N ASP A 146 3.43 -13.16 -15.36
CA ASP A 146 2.30 -12.22 -15.33
C ASP A 146 2.79 -10.76 -15.29
N ILE A 147 3.86 -10.48 -14.56
CA ILE A 147 4.53 -9.18 -14.54
C ILE A 147 5.02 -8.81 -15.95
N LYS A 148 5.74 -9.71 -16.62
CA LYS A 148 6.25 -9.49 -17.98
C LYS A 148 5.12 -9.28 -19.00
N SER A 149 4.02 -10.01 -18.88
CA SER A 149 2.85 -9.86 -19.76
C SER A 149 2.08 -8.56 -19.52
N GLY A 150 2.30 -7.90 -18.39
CA GLY A 150 1.61 -6.67 -18.03
C GLY A 150 0.21 -6.90 -17.49
N ALA A 151 0.05 -7.87 -16.60
CA ALA A 151 -1.20 -8.13 -15.91
C ALA A 151 -1.79 -6.83 -15.32
N GLU A 152 -3.05 -6.56 -15.65
CA GLU A 152 -3.74 -5.36 -15.16
C GLU A 152 -4.07 -5.49 -13.68
N ILE A 153 -3.95 -4.39 -12.93
CA ILE A 153 -4.29 -4.31 -11.51
C ILE A 153 -5.35 -3.24 -11.33
N LYS A 154 -6.54 -3.65 -10.93
CA LYS A 154 -7.70 -2.78 -10.73
C LYS A 154 -8.12 -2.75 -9.27
N THR A 155 -8.48 -1.56 -8.82
CA THR A 155 -9.12 -1.39 -7.52
C THR A 155 -10.47 -0.71 -7.69
N HIS A 156 -11.47 -1.20 -6.99
CA HIS A 156 -12.81 -0.63 -7.05
C HIS A 156 -13.50 -0.70 -5.68
N TRP A 157 -14.43 0.22 -5.45
CA TRP A 157 -15.29 0.18 -4.27
C TRP A 157 -16.42 -0.81 -4.47
N ASP A 158 -16.78 -1.51 -3.41
CA ASP A 158 -17.94 -2.40 -3.42
C ASP A 158 -19.23 -1.58 -3.54
N GLU A 159 -20.07 -1.90 -4.51
CA GLU A 159 -21.33 -1.17 -4.76
C GLU A 159 -22.37 -1.40 -3.66
N LYS A 160 -22.34 -2.57 -3.00
CA LYS A 160 -23.32 -2.97 -1.99
C LYS A 160 -22.83 -2.71 -0.57
N LYS A 161 -21.52 -2.78 -0.34
CA LYS A 161 -20.91 -2.65 0.98
C LYS A 161 -20.10 -1.36 1.08
N LYS A 162 -20.74 -0.29 1.56
CA LYS A 162 -20.12 1.03 1.70
C LYS A 162 -18.80 0.96 2.49
N GLY A 163 -17.77 1.58 1.94
CA GLY A 163 -16.43 1.64 2.56
C GLY A 163 -15.59 0.38 2.38
N PHE A 164 -16.07 -0.60 1.61
CA PHE A 164 -15.33 -1.81 1.28
C PHE A 164 -14.70 -1.66 -0.11
N ARG A 165 -13.45 -2.06 -0.25
CA ARG A 165 -12.68 -1.92 -1.50
C ARG A 165 -12.03 -3.25 -1.86
N TRP A 166 -11.94 -3.51 -3.15
CA TRP A 166 -11.36 -4.70 -3.75
C TRP A 166 -10.12 -4.37 -4.57
N CYS A 167 -9.17 -5.29 -4.59
CA CYS A 167 -8.08 -5.32 -5.56
C CYS A 167 -8.20 -6.59 -6.40
N ALA A 168 -8.28 -6.43 -7.72
CA ALA A 168 -8.29 -7.49 -8.71
C ALA A 168 -7.00 -7.43 -9.51
N VAL A 169 -6.32 -8.56 -9.67
CA VAL A 169 -5.11 -8.69 -10.48
C VAL A 169 -5.38 -9.72 -11.56
N LYS A 170 -5.36 -9.30 -12.83
CA LYS A 170 -5.65 -10.19 -13.97
C LYS A 170 -7.00 -10.92 -13.75
N ASP A 171 -7.03 -12.22 -13.98
CA ASP A 171 -8.20 -13.11 -13.83
C ASP A 171 -8.22 -13.81 -12.46
N TYR A 172 -7.36 -13.42 -11.53
CA TYR A 172 -7.34 -13.99 -10.19
C TYR A 172 -8.51 -13.47 -9.34
N PRO A 173 -8.99 -14.24 -8.37
CA PRO A 173 -10.06 -13.80 -7.47
C PRO A 173 -9.72 -12.47 -6.80
N PRO A 174 -10.63 -11.49 -6.79
CA PRO A 174 -10.40 -10.21 -6.13
C PRO A 174 -10.25 -10.39 -4.63
N ILE A 175 -9.35 -9.62 -4.02
CA ILE A 175 -9.05 -9.67 -2.59
C ILE A 175 -9.47 -8.34 -1.95
N PRO A 176 -10.15 -8.34 -0.78
CA PRO A 176 -10.44 -7.12 -0.03
C PRO A 176 -9.17 -6.34 0.29
N CYS A 177 -9.12 -5.06 -0.07
CA CYS A 177 -7.92 -4.26 0.12
C CYS A 177 -8.18 -2.76 0.24
N GLY A 178 -7.70 -2.16 1.35
CA GLY A 178 -7.70 -0.71 1.56
C GLY A 178 -6.42 -0.01 1.12
N GLY A 179 -5.39 -0.75 0.68
CA GLY A 179 -4.10 -0.20 0.31
C GLY A 179 -4.01 0.31 -1.11
N LEU A 180 -2.82 0.72 -1.52
CA LEU A 180 -2.56 1.30 -2.83
C LEU A 180 -1.73 0.35 -3.70
N HIS A 181 -1.99 0.40 -5.01
CA HIS A 181 -1.41 -0.52 -5.98
C HIS A 181 -0.89 0.21 -7.22
N VAL A 182 0.06 -0.38 -7.91
CA VAL A 182 0.39 0.03 -9.28
C VAL A 182 -0.75 -0.36 -10.23
N LYS A 183 -0.87 0.33 -11.35
CA LYS A 183 -1.94 0.07 -12.33
C LYS A 183 -1.66 -1.12 -13.22
N ASN A 184 -0.38 -1.40 -13.45
CA ASN A 184 0.06 -2.49 -14.31
C ASN A 184 1.22 -3.24 -13.65
N ALA A 185 1.22 -4.55 -13.74
CA ALA A 185 2.24 -5.38 -13.12
C ALA A 185 3.65 -5.12 -13.69
N LYS A 186 3.79 -4.63 -14.93
CA LYS A 186 5.11 -4.22 -15.48
C LYS A 186 5.81 -3.15 -14.65
N GLU A 187 5.08 -2.35 -13.89
CA GLU A 187 5.66 -1.33 -13.02
C GLU A 187 6.40 -1.95 -11.81
N ILE A 188 6.13 -3.21 -11.48
CA ILE A 188 6.70 -3.91 -10.33
C ILE A 188 8.20 -4.18 -10.55
N GLY A 189 8.57 -4.76 -11.69
CA GLY A 189 9.88 -5.34 -11.94
C GLY A 189 9.93 -6.83 -11.59
N GLU A 190 11.10 -7.43 -11.60
CA GLU A 190 11.31 -8.85 -11.30
C GLU A 190 11.23 -9.10 -9.79
N ILE A 191 10.51 -10.14 -9.38
CA ILE A 191 10.42 -10.56 -7.98
C ILE A 191 11.29 -11.79 -7.71
N VAL A 192 11.84 -11.83 -6.50
CA VAL A 192 12.69 -12.93 -6.03
C VAL A 192 12.31 -13.38 -4.63
N LEU A 193 12.49 -14.68 -4.37
CA LEU A 193 12.45 -15.22 -3.02
C LEU A 193 13.66 -14.70 -2.22
N VAL A 194 13.40 -14.15 -1.04
CA VAL A 194 14.46 -13.66 -0.14
C VAL A 194 14.65 -14.59 1.03
N ASN A 195 13.57 -15.07 1.61
CA ASN A 195 13.60 -15.95 2.76
C ASN A 195 12.32 -16.81 2.82
N ARG A 196 12.47 -17.98 3.43
CA ARG A 196 11.40 -18.91 3.73
C ARG A 196 11.52 -19.36 5.19
N GLU A 197 10.44 -19.23 5.92
CA GLU A 197 10.29 -19.71 7.29
C GLU A 197 8.96 -20.46 7.31
N ALA A 198 8.95 -21.75 7.60
CA ALA A 198 7.73 -22.56 7.74
C ALA A 198 6.49 -22.01 6.95
N GLU A 199 5.66 -21.25 7.65
CA GLU A 199 4.41 -20.67 7.11
C GLU A 199 4.59 -19.30 6.42
N LYS A 200 5.82 -18.77 6.36
CA LYS A 200 6.07 -17.40 5.86
C LYS A 200 7.02 -17.39 4.65
N ILE A 201 6.58 -16.75 3.57
CA ILE A 201 7.33 -16.58 2.32
C ILE A 201 7.63 -15.09 2.14
N THR A 202 8.90 -14.72 2.17
CA THR A 202 9.36 -13.35 2.00
C THR A 202 9.95 -13.14 0.61
N ILE A 203 9.48 -12.09 -0.06
CA ILE A 203 9.91 -11.70 -1.42
C ILE A 203 10.44 -10.27 -1.43
N ALA A 204 11.29 -9.98 -2.41
CA ALA A 204 11.73 -8.63 -2.76
C ALA A 204 11.61 -8.38 -4.26
N ILE A 205 11.75 -7.13 -4.64
CA ILE A 205 11.82 -6.68 -6.03
C ILE A 205 13.29 -6.36 -6.33
N LYS A 206 13.80 -6.90 -7.46
CA LYS A 206 15.13 -6.54 -7.98
C LYS A 206 15.16 -5.14 -8.56
#